data_0ed16ad982b95d60ffea08e45b0be080
#
_entry.id   0ed16ad982b95d60ffea08e45b0be080
#
_cell.length_a   1.000
_cell.length_b   1.000
_cell.length_c   1.000
_cell.angle_alpha   90.00
_cell.angle_beta   90.00
_cell.angle_gamma   90.00
#
_symmetry.space_group_name_H-M   'P 1'
#
loop_
_entity.id
_entity.type
_entity.pdbx_description
1 polymer ?
#
loop_
_entity_poly.entity_id
_entity_poly.type
_entity_poly.pdbx_seq_one_letter_code
_entity_poly.pdbx_strand_id
1 'polypeptide(L)'
;MLRRRILWIFYFAVFIKSSTYGVMFTMLDDYREVFGISETGLGLTVAVGFFTSFAAQLLIAPLADRGHAKRLMLVGHVLAVVGALAMGYGTTLGALLAGRILSGIGVGTALPALRRAIIVTDPDNLGRNLGLILSMEVAGFASGPVLSTVLVGPFGIPAPYLVSGGLMAAAAVAIAATRVAETSRADAPTERFALDLLRIPAVASGVLIGVTLFFMIGIFDSLWVLVMDDMGSPAWMANVGISVFVIPMIFMGPFGGRFVQRIGPFRAGGTGMLVGAACMCGYGVLPSVWLMMLVFLLHTVNDGLTVTGAGVATASSAPLERQAGAQGLLGGMETLAGGLAASLAGVSYETFGRTVTFVGTAVIMLALVTAARVLAGDAWGRRDVRAQGAIGAMP
;
A
#
# COMPACT_ATOMS: atom_id res chain seq x y z
N MET A 1 -4.86 -17.59 22.99
CA MET A 1 -5.35 -18.19 21.72
C MET A 1 -6.32 -17.28 20.97
N LEU A 2 -7.33 -16.70 21.62
CA LEU A 2 -8.35 -15.84 20.97
C LEU A 2 -7.77 -14.64 20.22
N ARG A 3 -6.86 -13.86 20.85
CA ARG A 3 -6.17 -12.70 20.25
C ARG A 3 -5.47 -13.07 18.93
N ARG A 4 -4.74 -14.19 18.91
CA ARG A 4 -4.03 -14.66 17.70
C ARG A 4 -5.00 -15.02 16.57
N ARG A 5 -6.14 -15.65 16.88
CA ARG A 5 -7.17 -15.99 15.90
C ARG A 5 -7.79 -14.75 15.27
N ILE A 6 -8.08 -13.71 16.08
CA ILE A 6 -8.62 -12.43 15.61
C ILE A 6 -7.65 -11.76 14.64
N LEU A 7 -6.36 -11.69 14.97
CA LEU A 7 -5.35 -11.10 14.10
C LEU A 7 -5.26 -11.82 12.74
N TRP A 8 -5.36 -13.17 12.71
CA TRP A 8 -5.33 -13.90 11.45
C TRP A 8 -6.56 -13.65 10.57
N ILE A 9 -7.73 -13.40 11.15
CA ILE A 9 -8.92 -12.97 10.40
C ILE A 9 -8.64 -11.62 9.70
N PHE A 10 -8.02 -10.67 10.42
CA PHE A 10 -7.69 -9.37 9.84
C PHE A 10 -6.59 -9.46 8.78
N TYR A 11 -5.56 -10.26 8.99
CA TYR A 11 -4.53 -10.50 7.98
C TYR A 11 -5.09 -11.15 6.71
N PHE A 12 -5.98 -12.14 6.87
CA PHE A 12 -6.66 -12.74 5.73
C PHE A 12 -7.54 -11.74 4.98
N ALA A 13 -8.23 -10.86 5.69
CA ALA A 13 -9.02 -9.80 5.06
C ALA A 13 -8.15 -8.81 4.25
N VAL A 14 -6.93 -8.51 4.73
CA VAL A 14 -5.95 -7.73 3.99
C VAL A 14 -5.48 -8.46 2.73
N PHE A 15 -5.12 -9.74 2.87
CA PHE A 15 -4.67 -10.59 1.77
C PHE A 15 -5.69 -10.64 0.64
N ILE A 16 -6.94 -11.02 0.94
CA ILE A 16 -7.96 -11.23 -0.10
C ILE A 16 -8.39 -9.93 -0.78
N LYS A 17 -8.39 -8.82 -0.04
CA LYS A 17 -8.61 -7.49 -0.62
C LYS A 17 -7.54 -7.17 -1.68
N SER A 18 -6.28 -7.42 -1.38
CA SER A 18 -5.18 -7.18 -2.30
C SER A 18 -5.17 -8.18 -3.47
N SER A 19 -5.63 -9.41 -3.26
CA SER A 19 -5.83 -10.40 -4.32
C SER A 19 -6.85 -9.92 -5.36
N THR A 20 -7.99 -9.39 -4.92
CA THR A 20 -8.99 -8.81 -5.85
C THR A 20 -8.42 -7.64 -6.66
N TYR A 21 -7.51 -6.87 -6.04
CA TYR A 21 -6.82 -5.79 -6.71
C TYR A 21 -5.85 -6.31 -7.78
N GLY A 22 -5.08 -7.36 -7.46
CA GLY A 22 -4.20 -8.04 -8.43
C GLY A 22 -4.97 -8.66 -9.61
N VAL A 23 -6.14 -9.27 -9.36
CA VAL A 23 -7.04 -9.75 -10.43
C VAL A 23 -7.37 -8.63 -11.40
N MET A 24 -7.77 -7.47 -10.90
CA MET A 24 -8.14 -6.34 -11.77
C MET A 24 -7.02 -5.93 -12.71
N PHE A 25 -5.78 -5.83 -12.23
CA PHE A 25 -4.65 -5.45 -13.08
C PHE A 25 -4.37 -6.48 -14.18
N THR A 26 -4.52 -7.77 -13.86
CA THR A 26 -4.31 -8.84 -14.82
C THR A 26 -5.38 -8.86 -15.91
N MET A 27 -6.61 -8.46 -15.58
CA MET A 27 -7.75 -8.48 -16.49
C MET A 27 -7.81 -7.29 -17.47
N LEU A 28 -6.89 -6.33 -17.39
CA LEU A 28 -6.93 -5.14 -18.25
C LEU A 28 -6.84 -5.49 -19.73
N ASP A 29 -5.98 -6.44 -20.09
CA ASP A 29 -5.85 -6.89 -21.48
C ASP A 29 -7.09 -7.63 -21.96
N ASP A 30 -7.71 -8.47 -21.13
CA ASP A 30 -8.96 -9.16 -21.46
C ASP A 30 -10.10 -8.17 -21.75
N TYR A 31 -10.19 -7.09 -20.98
CA TYR A 31 -11.19 -6.04 -21.24
C TYR A 31 -10.95 -5.32 -22.57
N ARG A 32 -9.70 -5.11 -22.93
CA ARG A 32 -9.35 -4.53 -24.24
C ARG A 32 -9.70 -5.49 -25.37
N GLU A 33 -9.28 -6.75 -25.27
CA GLU A 33 -9.41 -7.73 -26.33
C GLU A 33 -10.85 -8.20 -26.53
N VAL A 34 -11.57 -8.48 -25.44
CA VAL A 34 -12.92 -9.07 -25.48
C VAL A 34 -14.01 -8.02 -25.64
N PHE A 35 -13.87 -6.87 -24.96
CA PHE A 35 -14.93 -5.85 -24.91
C PHE A 35 -14.57 -4.57 -25.66
N GLY A 36 -13.38 -4.48 -26.26
CA GLY A 36 -12.97 -3.33 -27.04
C GLY A 36 -12.79 -2.04 -26.21
N ILE A 37 -12.50 -2.17 -24.91
CA ILE A 37 -12.25 -1.01 -24.05
C ILE A 37 -10.93 -0.37 -24.47
N SER A 38 -10.95 0.94 -24.73
CA SER A 38 -9.76 1.68 -25.15
C SER A 38 -8.69 1.73 -24.04
N GLU A 39 -7.42 1.84 -24.40
CA GLU A 39 -6.31 1.99 -23.46
C GLU A 39 -6.50 3.19 -22.51
N THR A 40 -7.00 4.31 -23.04
CA THR A 40 -7.37 5.49 -22.23
C THR A 40 -8.47 5.14 -21.20
N GLY A 41 -9.47 4.34 -21.60
CA GLY A 41 -10.53 3.87 -20.70
C GLY A 41 -10.01 2.96 -19.60
N LEU A 42 -9.07 2.06 -19.94
CA LEU A 42 -8.41 1.20 -18.95
C LEU A 42 -7.55 2.01 -17.98
N GLY A 43 -6.77 2.96 -18.48
CA GLY A 43 -6.01 3.88 -17.65
C GLY A 43 -6.90 4.68 -16.70
N LEU A 44 -8.04 5.18 -17.19
CA LEU A 44 -9.04 5.87 -16.37
C LEU A 44 -9.64 4.95 -15.31
N THR A 45 -9.88 3.68 -15.64
CA THR A 45 -10.38 2.67 -14.68
C THR A 45 -9.38 2.43 -13.55
N VAL A 46 -8.10 2.38 -13.85
CA VAL A 46 -7.05 2.30 -12.81
C VAL A 46 -7.02 3.57 -11.96
N ALA A 47 -6.95 4.73 -12.59
CA ALA A 47 -6.81 6.02 -11.94
C ALA A 47 -7.98 6.35 -10.99
N VAL A 48 -9.22 6.09 -11.41
CA VAL A 48 -10.41 6.38 -10.58
C VAL A 48 -10.44 5.55 -9.31
N GLY A 49 -9.93 4.31 -9.35
CA GLY A 49 -9.83 3.48 -8.16
C GLY A 49 -8.81 3.99 -7.15
N PHE A 50 -7.65 4.47 -7.61
CA PHE A 50 -6.67 5.13 -6.75
C PHE A 50 -7.24 6.40 -6.15
N PHE A 51 -7.85 7.26 -6.96
CA PHE A 51 -8.41 8.52 -6.51
C PHE A 51 -9.52 8.34 -5.46
N THR A 52 -10.44 7.40 -5.70
CA THR A 52 -11.54 7.12 -4.75
C THR A 52 -11.04 6.45 -3.47
N SER A 53 -10.00 5.60 -3.55
CA SER A 53 -9.33 5.05 -2.39
C SER A 53 -8.63 6.13 -1.57
N PHE A 54 -7.88 7.03 -2.21
CA PHE A 54 -7.28 8.20 -1.57
C PHE A 54 -8.32 9.05 -0.85
N ALA A 55 -9.41 9.42 -1.53
CA ALA A 55 -10.46 10.23 -0.94
C ALA A 55 -11.11 9.53 0.26
N ALA A 56 -11.40 8.23 0.16
CA ALA A 56 -11.97 7.46 1.26
C ALA A 56 -11.01 7.33 2.45
N GLN A 57 -9.71 7.18 2.22
CA GLN A 57 -8.69 7.14 3.27
C GLN A 57 -8.62 8.44 4.07
N LEU A 58 -8.75 9.59 3.40
CA LEU A 58 -8.71 10.89 4.08
C LEU A 58 -10.05 11.26 4.76
N LEU A 59 -11.17 10.95 4.12
CA LEU A 59 -12.49 11.49 4.52
C LEU A 59 -13.30 10.51 5.36
N ILE A 60 -13.15 9.20 5.13
CA ILE A 60 -13.98 8.14 5.75
C ILE A 60 -13.21 7.37 6.82
N ALA A 61 -11.95 7.01 6.56
CA ALA A 61 -11.18 6.17 7.47
C ALA A 61 -11.07 6.72 8.90
N PRO A 62 -10.94 8.06 9.15
CA PRO A 62 -10.89 8.59 10.51
C PRO A 62 -12.14 8.30 11.37
N LEU A 63 -13.27 7.97 10.75
CA LEU A 63 -14.47 7.56 11.48
C LEU A 63 -14.27 6.23 12.25
N ALA A 64 -13.30 5.40 11.86
CA ALA A 64 -12.96 4.19 12.61
C ALA A 64 -12.41 4.52 14.00
N ASP A 65 -11.74 5.66 14.17
CA ASP A 65 -11.25 6.15 15.47
C ASP A 65 -12.37 6.71 16.37
N ARG A 66 -13.56 6.89 15.81
CA ARG A 66 -14.76 7.40 16.48
C ARG A 66 -15.79 6.32 16.83
N GLY A 67 -15.32 5.08 17.02
CA GLY A 67 -16.16 3.95 17.41
C GLY A 67 -16.93 3.29 16.24
N HIS A 68 -16.42 3.44 15.01
CA HIS A 68 -17.05 2.84 13.82
C HIS A 68 -16.12 1.85 13.10
N ALA A 69 -15.05 1.35 13.73
CA ALA A 69 -14.05 0.52 13.08
C ALA A 69 -14.65 -0.73 12.46
N LYS A 70 -15.42 -1.52 13.23
CA LYS A 70 -16.06 -2.73 12.73
C LYS A 70 -17.03 -2.43 11.58
N ARG A 71 -17.84 -1.36 11.71
CA ARG A 71 -18.80 -0.97 10.67
C ARG A 71 -18.08 -0.60 9.37
N LEU A 72 -17.00 0.15 9.45
CA LEU A 72 -16.22 0.55 8.26
C LEU A 72 -15.52 -0.64 7.60
N MET A 73 -15.01 -1.60 8.39
CA MET A 73 -14.49 -2.86 7.83
C MET A 73 -15.58 -3.57 7.03
N LEU A 74 -16.78 -3.76 7.60
CA LEU A 74 -17.88 -4.49 6.94
C LEU A 74 -18.38 -3.74 5.70
N VAL A 75 -18.68 -2.45 5.81
CA VAL A 75 -19.13 -1.62 4.68
C VAL A 75 -18.09 -1.62 3.57
N GLY A 76 -16.80 -1.44 3.92
CA GLY A 76 -15.72 -1.45 2.94
C GLY A 76 -15.60 -2.80 2.21
N HIS A 77 -15.77 -3.94 2.91
CA HIS A 77 -15.78 -5.25 2.27
C HIS A 77 -16.99 -5.43 1.36
N VAL A 78 -18.19 -5.02 1.79
CA VAL A 78 -19.39 -5.09 0.94
C VAL A 78 -19.22 -4.26 -0.33
N LEU A 79 -18.74 -3.03 -0.21
CA LEU A 79 -18.46 -2.18 -1.38
C LEU A 79 -17.43 -2.82 -2.32
N ALA A 80 -16.37 -3.41 -1.77
CA ALA A 80 -15.36 -4.08 -2.57
C ALA A 80 -15.89 -5.34 -3.27
N VAL A 81 -16.75 -6.13 -2.61
CA VAL A 81 -17.44 -7.28 -3.23
C VAL A 81 -18.33 -6.82 -4.37
N VAL A 82 -19.19 -5.81 -4.13
CA VAL A 82 -20.09 -5.29 -5.19
C VAL A 82 -19.25 -4.71 -6.35
N GLY A 83 -18.18 -4.00 -6.04
CA GLY A 83 -17.23 -3.50 -7.04
C GLY A 83 -16.56 -4.61 -7.85
N ALA A 84 -16.13 -5.69 -7.20
CA ALA A 84 -15.55 -6.86 -7.87
C ALA A 84 -16.58 -7.54 -8.81
N LEU A 85 -17.82 -7.72 -8.35
CA LEU A 85 -18.88 -8.26 -9.20
C LEU A 85 -19.21 -7.35 -10.39
N ALA A 86 -19.27 -6.04 -10.16
CA ALA A 86 -19.49 -5.07 -11.24
C ALA A 86 -18.37 -5.10 -12.30
N MET A 87 -17.12 -5.31 -11.86
CA MET A 87 -16.00 -5.50 -12.78
C MET A 87 -16.04 -6.86 -13.48
N GLY A 88 -16.34 -7.95 -12.77
CA GLY A 88 -16.38 -9.29 -13.32
C GLY A 88 -17.45 -9.46 -14.41
N TYR A 89 -18.60 -8.81 -14.27
CA TYR A 89 -19.71 -8.87 -15.23
C TYR A 89 -19.81 -7.63 -16.12
N GLY A 90 -18.99 -6.61 -15.88
CA GLY A 90 -19.00 -5.37 -16.66
C GLY A 90 -18.41 -5.57 -18.05
N THR A 91 -19.16 -5.22 -19.08
CA THR A 91 -18.76 -5.28 -20.49
C THR A 91 -18.54 -3.90 -21.10
N THR A 92 -18.77 -2.85 -20.35
CA THR A 92 -18.65 -1.45 -20.80
C THR A 92 -17.73 -0.65 -19.88
N LEU A 93 -17.11 0.39 -20.40
CA LEU A 93 -16.27 1.30 -19.61
C LEU A 93 -17.03 1.86 -18.39
N GLY A 94 -18.31 2.24 -18.57
CA GLY A 94 -19.13 2.76 -17.46
C GLY A 94 -19.31 1.77 -16.31
N ALA A 95 -19.49 0.47 -16.61
CA ALA A 95 -19.60 -0.59 -15.60
C ALA A 95 -18.27 -0.82 -14.90
N LEU A 96 -17.15 -0.81 -15.64
CA LEU A 96 -15.79 -0.94 -15.05
C LEU A 96 -15.47 0.25 -14.13
N LEU A 97 -15.76 1.47 -14.56
CA LEU A 97 -15.57 2.68 -13.74
C LEU A 97 -16.41 2.62 -12.46
N ALA A 98 -17.69 2.25 -12.56
CA ALA A 98 -18.57 2.12 -11.39
C ALA A 98 -18.05 1.06 -10.41
N GLY A 99 -17.66 -0.13 -10.91
CA GLY A 99 -17.05 -1.18 -10.11
C GLY A 99 -15.76 -0.74 -9.44
N ARG A 100 -14.96 0.02 -10.14
CA ARG A 100 -13.68 0.53 -9.67
C ARG A 100 -13.83 1.63 -8.61
N ILE A 101 -14.81 2.52 -8.77
CA ILE A 101 -15.19 3.51 -7.75
C ILE A 101 -15.59 2.81 -6.46
N LEU A 102 -16.50 1.82 -6.54
CA LEU A 102 -16.98 1.09 -5.38
C LEU A 102 -15.85 0.33 -4.68
N SER A 103 -15.00 -0.39 -5.42
CA SER A 103 -13.86 -1.10 -4.84
C SER A 103 -12.82 -0.15 -4.26
N GLY A 104 -12.55 0.99 -4.89
CA GLY A 104 -11.65 2.01 -4.37
C GLY A 104 -12.13 2.60 -3.04
N ILE A 105 -13.40 3.00 -2.96
CA ILE A 105 -14.01 3.46 -1.70
C ILE A 105 -13.97 2.35 -0.66
N GLY A 106 -14.29 1.11 -1.03
CA GLY A 106 -14.28 -0.05 -0.15
C GLY A 106 -12.89 -0.29 0.46
N VAL A 107 -11.86 -0.28 -0.36
CA VAL A 107 -10.46 -0.44 0.06
C VAL A 107 -10.02 0.70 0.97
N GLY A 108 -10.23 1.96 0.55
CA GLY A 108 -9.84 3.14 1.33
C GLY A 108 -10.55 3.25 2.67
N THR A 109 -11.74 2.66 2.79
CA THR A 109 -12.52 2.61 4.03
C THR A 109 -12.08 1.48 4.96
N ALA A 110 -11.89 0.25 4.42
CA ALA A 110 -11.64 -0.94 5.23
C ALA A 110 -10.18 -1.05 5.68
N LEU A 111 -9.20 -0.71 4.84
CA LEU A 111 -7.79 -0.97 5.13
C LEU A 111 -7.27 -0.21 6.35
N PRO A 112 -7.48 1.12 6.50
CA PRO A 112 -7.06 1.83 7.70
C PRO A 112 -7.76 1.32 8.97
N ALA A 113 -9.03 0.91 8.87
CA ALA A 113 -9.77 0.32 9.97
C ALA A 113 -9.19 -1.04 10.39
N LEU A 114 -8.77 -1.88 9.43
CA LEU A 114 -8.07 -3.15 9.68
C LEU A 114 -6.71 -2.91 10.32
N ARG A 115 -5.91 -1.97 9.78
CA ARG A 115 -4.61 -1.59 10.34
C ARG A 115 -4.76 -1.11 11.78
N ARG A 116 -5.72 -0.21 12.05
CA ARG A 116 -6.05 0.23 13.42
C ARG A 116 -6.38 -0.96 14.33
N ALA A 117 -7.27 -1.84 13.90
CA ALA A 117 -7.69 -2.97 14.73
C ALA A 117 -6.51 -3.90 15.07
N ILE A 118 -5.59 -4.12 14.13
CA ILE A 118 -4.38 -4.92 14.35
C ILE A 118 -3.45 -4.20 15.35
N ILE A 119 -3.21 -2.89 15.18
CA ILE A 119 -2.34 -2.08 16.05
C ILE A 119 -2.88 -2.05 17.48
N VAL A 120 -4.17 -1.74 17.65
CA VAL A 120 -4.80 -1.65 18.98
C VAL A 120 -4.89 -3.03 19.63
N THR A 121 -5.08 -4.09 18.86
CA THR A 121 -5.12 -5.46 19.41
C THR A 121 -3.75 -5.92 19.89
N ASP A 122 -2.64 -5.50 19.25
CA ASP A 122 -1.27 -5.95 19.58
C ASP A 122 -0.24 -4.82 19.46
N PRO A 123 -0.31 -3.79 20.32
CA PRO A 123 0.53 -2.60 20.24
C PRO A 123 2.02 -2.88 20.51
N ASP A 124 2.34 -3.88 21.32
CA ASP A 124 3.74 -4.24 21.65
C ASP A 124 4.49 -4.82 20.44
N ASN A 125 3.79 -5.44 19.49
CA ASN A 125 4.37 -6.04 18.30
C ASN A 125 4.11 -5.20 17.04
N LEU A 126 4.08 -3.88 17.17
CA LEU A 126 3.72 -2.94 16.12
C LEU A 126 4.47 -3.20 14.80
N GLY A 127 5.80 -3.27 14.85
CA GLY A 127 6.62 -3.50 13.67
C GLY A 127 6.34 -4.86 13.01
N ARG A 128 6.27 -5.94 13.81
CA ARG A 128 5.90 -7.27 13.30
C ARG A 128 4.54 -7.28 12.62
N ASN A 129 3.56 -6.61 13.22
CA ASN A 129 2.20 -6.60 12.74
C ASN A 129 2.05 -5.80 11.44
N LEU A 130 2.70 -4.64 11.33
CA LEU A 130 2.74 -3.87 10.08
C LEU A 130 3.54 -4.58 8.99
N GLY A 131 4.64 -5.25 9.34
CA GLY A 131 5.35 -6.12 8.40
C GLY A 131 4.51 -7.29 7.89
N LEU A 132 3.70 -7.92 8.75
CA LEU A 132 2.75 -8.96 8.33
C LEU A 132 1.65 -8.40 7.42
N ILE A 133 1.16 -7.19 7.68
CA ILE A 133 0.20 -6.52 6.79
C ILE A 133 0.82 -6.36 5.41
N LEU A 134 2.06 -5.85 5.31
CA LEU A 134 2.77 -5.72 4.04
C LEU A 134 2.91 -7.08 3.34
N SER A 135 3.35 -8.13 4.07
CA SER A 135 3.42 -9.48 3.50
C SER A 135 2.09 -9.95 2.93
N MET A 136 0.98 -9.72 3.63
CA MET A 136 -0.35 -10.11 3.18
C MET A 136 -0.83 -9.25 1.99
N GLU A 137 -0.52 -7.97 1.96
CA GLU A 137 -0.82 -7.09 0.83
C GLU A 137 -0.09 -7.55 -0.43
N VAL A 138 1.20 -7.80 -0.32
CA VAL A 138 2.05 -8.21 -1.45
C VAL A 138 1.69 -9.63 -1.92
N ALA A 139 1.54 -10.58 -1.01
CA ALA A 139 1.13 -11.95 -1.35
C ALA A 139 -0.28 -11.99 -1.97
N GLY A 140 -1.19 -11.19 -1.43
CA GLY A 140 -2.53 -11.05 -2.00
C GLY A 140 -2.47 -10.51 -3.42
N PHE A 141 -1.78 -9.41 -3.65
CA PHE A 141 -1.63 -8.83 -4.99
C PHE A 141 -1.03 -9.83 -5.98
N ALA A 142 0.06 -10.50 -5.59
CA ALA A 142 0.72 -11.52 -6.42
C ALA A 142 -0.15 -12.76 -6.70
N SER A 143 -1.15 -13.06 -5.85
CA SER A 143 -2.12 -14.13 -6.11
C SER A 143 -3.13 -13.81 -7.21
N GLY A 144 -3.34 -12.55 -7.53
CA GLY A 144 -4.30 -12.09 -8.54
C GLY A 144 -4.02 -12.66 -9.94
N PRO A 145 -2.81 -12.47 -10.50
CA PRO A 145 -2.43 -13.06 -11.78
C PRO A 145 -2.60 -14.57 -11.82
N VAL A 146 -2.25 -15.28 -10.73
CA VAL A 146 -2.41 -16.72 -10.62
C VAL A 146 -3.89 -17.12 -10.72
N LEU A 147 -4.77 -16.44 -9.96
CA LEU A 147 -6.21 -16.67 -10.01
C LEU A 147 -6.77 -16.41 -11.42
N SER A 148 -6.37 -15.31 -12.04
CA SER A 148 -6.81 -14.95 -13.39
C SER A 148 -6.38 -16.00 -14.43
N THR A 149 -5.09 -16.37 -14.43
CA THR A 149 -4.55 -17.36 -15.38
C THR A 149 -5.24 -18.72 -15.25
N VAL A 150 -5.53 -19.17 -14.03
CA VAL A 150 -6.16 -20.48 -13.79
C VAL A 150 -7.65 -20.48 -14.09
N LEU A 151 -8.34 -19.36 -13.85
CA LEU A 151 -9.81 -19.35 -13.87
C LEU A 151 -10.42 -18.77 -15.16
N VAL A 152 -9.73 -17.84 -15.84
CA VAL A 152 -10.32 -17.17 -17.01
C VAL A 152 -10.53 -18.13 -18.18
N GLY A 153 -9.54 -18.97 -18.50
CA GLY A 153 -9.64 -19.92 -19.60
C GLY A 153 -10.86 -20.85 -19.48
N PRO A 154 -11.05 -21.60 -18.38
CA PRO A 154 -12.15 -22.54 -18.25
C PRO A 154 -13.50 -21.91 -17.85
N PHE A 155 -13.53 -20.75 -17.18
CA PHE A 155 -14.74 -20.20 -16.54
C PHE A 155 -15.04 -18.74 -16.95
N GLY A 156 -14.20 -18.12 -17.77
CA GLY A 156 -14.37 -16.75 -18.27
C GLY A 156 -13.97 -15.64 -17.28
N ILE A 157 -14.02 -14.41 -17.76
CA ILE A 157 -13.62 -13.18 -17.06
C ILE A 157 -14.28 -13.01 -15.66
N PRO A 158 -15.56 -13.37 -15.42
CA PRO A 158 -16.15 -13.22 -14.09
C PRO A 158 -15.53 -14.12 -13.01
N ALA A 159 -14.94 -15.26 -13.36
CA ALA A 159 -14.55 -16.29 -12.40
C ALA A 159 -13.52 -15.85 -11.35
N PRO A 160 -12.40 -15.17 -11.68
CA PRO A 160 -11.45 -14.70 -10.66
C PRO A 160 -12.07 -13.66 -9.72
N TYR A 161 -13.00 -12.82 -10.22
CA TYR A 161 -13.75 -11.87 -9.39
C TYR A 161 -14.76 -12.55 -8.47
N LEU A 162 -15.42 -13.59 -8.95
CA LEU A 162 -16.35 -14.39 -8.12
C LEU A 162 -15.63 -15.11 -6.99
N VAL A 163 -14.47 -15.71 -7.28
CA VAL A 163 -13.68 -16.41 -6.26
C VAL A 163 -13.12 -15.41 -5.24
N SER A 164 -12.46 -14.34 -5.70
CA SER A 164 -11.89 -13.35 -4.79
C SER A 164 -12.98 -12.58 -4.02
N GLY A 165 -14.09 -12.23 -4.67
CA GLY A 165 -15.25 -11.59 -4.04
C GLY A 165 -15.94 -12.50 -3.03
N GLY A 166 -16.08 -13.79 -3.32
CA GLY A 166 -16.62 -14.80 -2.39
C GLY A 166 -15.76 -14.97 -1.14
N LEU A 167 -14.43 -15.04 -1.30
CA LEU A 167 -13.50 -15.08 -0.19
C LEU A 167 -13.52 -13.78 0.63
N MET A 168 -13.71 -12.64 -0.03
CA MET A 168 -13.86 -11.35 0.65
C MET A 168 -15.18 -11.27 1.43
N ALA A 169 -16.28 -11.83 0.90
CA ALA A 169 -17.53 -11.95 1.62
C ALA A 169 -17.39 -12.87 2.85
N ALA A 170 -16.67 -14.00 2.72
CA ALA A 170 -16.35 -14.87 3.84
C ALA A 170 -15.51 -14.15 4.91
N ALA A 171 -14.52 -13.33 4.51
CA ALA A 171 -13.77 -12.50 5.43
C ALA A 171 -14.67 -11.49 6.16
N ALA A 172 -15.63 -10.87 5.47
CA ALA A 172 -16.61 -9.97 6.08
C ALA A 172 -17.46 -10.69 7.12
N VAL A 173 -17.94 -11.91 6.84
CA VAL A 173 -18.69 -12.75 7.81
C VAL A 173 -17.82 -13.07 9.03
N ALA A 174 -16.54 -13.43 8.83
CA ALA A 174 -15.61 -13.70 9.92
C ALA A 174 -15.36 -12.44 10.78
N ILE A 175 -15.23 -11.26 10.15
CA ILE A 175 -15.13 -9.97 10.87
C ILE A 175 -16.43 -9.68 11.64
N ALA A 176 -17.60 -9.93 11.05
CA ALA A 176 -18.89 -9.72 11.70
C ALA A 176 -19.03 -10.57 12.97
N ALA A 177 -18.53 -11.80 12.95
CA ALA A 177 -18.53 -12.71 14.10
C ALA A 177 -17.43 -12.37 15.14
N THR A 178 -16.51 -11.44 14.83
CA THR A 178 -15.36 -11.09 15.69
C THR A 178 -15.66 -9.85 16.51
N ARG A 179 -15.16 -9.81 17.75
CA ARG A 179 -15.16 -8.59 18.57
C ARG A 179 -14.00 -7.71 18.14
N VAL A 180 -14.31 -6.48 17.74
CA VAL A 180 -13.33 -5.44 17.37
C VAL A 180 -13.28 -4.43 18.50
N ALA A 181 -12.06 -4.02 18.89
CA ALA A 181 -11.88 -2.97 19.89
C ALA A 181 -12.31 -1.62 19.28
N GLU A 182 -13.41 -1.09 19.79
CA GLU A 182 -13.92 0.23 19.41
C GLU A 182 -13.47 1.29 20.41
N THR A 183 -13.29 2.52 19.93
CA THR A 183 -13.04 3.68 20.80
C THR A 183 -14.33 4.05 21.52
N SER A 184 -14.26 4.30 22.84
CA SER A 184 -15.42 4.78 23.58
C SER A 184 -15.81 6.19 23.12
N ARG A 185 -17.06 6.61 23.34
CA ARG A 185 -17.47 7.96 22.99
C ARG A 185 -16.72 9.03 23.76
N ALA A 186 -16.29 8.71 24.98
CA ALA A 186 -15.52 9.63 25.82
C ALA A 186 -14.09 9.87 25.30
N ASP A 187 -13.50 8.83 24.69
CA ASP A 187 -12.13 8.86 24.15
C ASP A 187 -12.10 9.15 22.65
N ALA A 188 -13.28 9.36 22.04
CA ALA A 188 -13.37 9.63 20.60
C ALA A 188 -12.73 11.00 20.27
N PRO A 189 -11.89 11.07 19.23
CA PRO A 189 -11.27 12.32 18.82
C PRO A 189 -12.33 13.33 18.40
N THR A 190 -12.13 14.59 18.80
CA THR A 190 -13.00 15.73 18.44
C THR A 190 -12.87 16.06 16.97
N GLU A 191 -11.65 15.95 16.43
CA GLU A 191 -11.35 16.25 15.03
C GLU A 191 -11.94 15.20 14.09
N ARG A 192 -12.69 15.66 13.09
CA ARG A 192 -13.33 14.77 12.11
C ARG A 192 -12.34 14.14 11.14
N PHE A 193 -11.36 14.91 10.70
CA PHE A 193 -10.35 14.50 9.73
C PHE A 193 -9.00 14.29 10.40
N ALA A 194 -8.10 13.59 9.74
CA ALA A 194 -6.78 13.28 10.27
C ALA A 194 -5.67 14.26 9.81
N LEU A 195 -6.02 15.29 9.05
CA LEU A 195 -5.03 16.28 8.55
C LEU A 195 -4.37 17.07 9.67
N ASP A 196 -5.06 17.24 10.81
CA ASP A 196 -4.51 17.85 12.02
C ASP A 196 -3.28 17.08 12.57
N LEU A 197 -3.21 15.77 12.32
CA LEU A 197 -2.06 14.95 12.71
C LEU A 197 -0.75 15.39 12.05
N LEU A 198 -0.79 16.06 10.89
CA LEU A 198 0.39 16.65 10.26
C LEU A 198 1.02 17.79 11.10
N ARG A 199 0.30 18.34 12.07
CA ARG A 199 0.85 19.30 13.04
C ARG A 199 1.76 18.63 14.07
N ILE A 200 1.73 17.31 14.19
CA ILE A 200 2.67 16.51 14.97
C ILE A 200 3.89 16.24 14.09
N PRO A 201 5.05 16.88 14.34
CA PRO A 201 6.19 16.81 13.40
C PRO A 201 6.67 15.37 13.13
N ALA A 202 6.61 14.51 14.15
CA ALA A 202 7.00 13.11 14.01
C ALA A 202 6.01 12.32 13.11
N VAL A 203 4.70 12.60 13.16
CA VAL A 203 3.72 12.01 12.24
C VAL A 203 3.97 12.52 10.83
N ALA A 204 4.14 13.82 10.65
CA ALA A 204 4.44 14.42 9.35
C ALA A 204 5.72 13.84 8.74
N SER A 205 6.75 13.61 9.54
CA SER A 205 7.97 12.92 9.11
C SER A 205 7.71 11.50 8.62
N GLY A 206 6.94 10.69 9.38
CA GLY A 206 6.58 9.33 8.98
C GLY A 206 5.80 9.30 7.66
N VAL A 207 4.82 10.20 7.51
CA VAL A 207 4.05 10.37 6.26
C VAL A 207 4.97 10.79 5.11
N LEU A 208 5.91 11.70 5.34
CA LEU A 208 6.83 12.19 4.30
C LEU A 208 7.80 11.09 3.84
N ILE A 209 8.22 10.18 4.73
CA ILE A 209 9.00 8.98 4.34
C ILE A 209 8.17 8.10 3.41
N GLY A 210 6.89 7.84 3.74
CA GLY A 210 5.99 7.08 2.88
C GLY A 210 5.73 7.75 1.53
N VAL A 211 5.48 9.06 1.52
CA VAL A 211 5.35 9.87 0.29
C VAL A 211 6.58 9.76 -0.58
N THR A 212 7.77 9.86 0.01
CA THR A 212 9.05 9.75 -0.74
C THR A 212 9.20 8.37 -1.38
N LEU A 213 8.86 7.33 -0.64
CA LEU A 213 8.91 5.96 -1.14
C LEU A 213 7.93 5.74 -2.30
N PHE A 214 6.68 6.13 -2.15
CA PHE A 214 5.68 5.92 -3.20
C PHE A 214 5.89 6.84 -4.40
N PHE A 215 6.46 8.01 -4.23
CA PHE A 215 6.96 8.82 -5.34
C PHE A 215 8.02 8.07 -6.15
N MET A 216 8.99 7.45 -5.49
CA MET A 216 10.01 6.61 -6.12
C MET A 216 9.39 5.39 -6.83
N ILE A 217 8.50 4.65 -6.15
CA ILE A 217 7.80 3.48 -6.71
C ILE A 217 7.02 3.89 -7.96
N GLY A 218 6.30 5.02 -7.93
CA GLY A 218 5.53 5.48 -9.08
C GLY A 218 6.37 5.75 -10.32
N ILE A 219 7.55 6.36 -10.17
CA ILE A 219 8.50 6.55 -11.28
C ILE A 219 9.06 5.19 -11.74
N PHE A 220 9.53 4.38 -10.79
CA PHE A 220 10.20 3.11 -11.08
C PHE A 220 9.28 2.13 -11.81
N ASP A 221 8.11 1.84 -11.23
CA ASP A 221 7.16 0.85 -11.80
C ASP A 221 6.68 1.25 -13.19
N SER A 222 6.48 2.56 -13.42
CA SER A 222 6.04 3.06 -14.73
C SER A 222 7.09 2.95 -15.81
N LEU A 223 8.38 2.98 -15.47
CA LEU A 223 9.46 3.04 -16.44
C LEU A 223 10.26 1.74 -16.55
N TRP A 224 10.10 0.80 -15.61
CA TRP A 224 10.96 -0.38 -15.55
C TRP A 224 10.98 -1.17 -16.87
N VAL A 225 9.81 -1.53 -17.39
CA VAL A 225 9.71 -2.32 -18.63
C VAL A 225 10.28 -1.56 -19.81
N LEU A 226 9.95 -0.26 -19.94
CA LEU A 226 10.44 0.62 -21.00
C LEU A 226 11.97 0.72 -20.99
N VAL A 227 12.55 0.97 -19.81
CA VAL A 227 14.02 1.07 -19.66
C VAL A 227 14.71 -0.24 -20.00
N MET A 228 14.14 -1.38 -19.60
CA MET A 228 14.70 -2.69 -19.89
C MET A 228 14.64 -2.98 -21.38
N ASP A 229 13.56 -2.60 -22.06
CA ASP A 229 13.42 -2.73 -23.52
C ASP A 229 14.41 -1.83 -24.27
N ASP A 230 14.51 -0.55 -23.92
CA ASP A 230 15.46 0.41 -24.49
C ASP A 230 16.92 -0.04 -24.36
N MET A 231 17.23 -0.80 -23.30
CA MET A 231 18.56 -1.37 -23.08
C MET A 231 18.78 -2.72 -23.77
N GLY A 232 17.81 -3.21 -24.54
CA GLY A 232 17.88 -4.48 -25.26
C GLY A 232 17.88 -5.71 -24.35
N SER A 233 17.18 -5.66 -23.21
CA SER A 233 17.10 -6.80 -22.29
C SER A 233 16.26 -7.94 -22.89
N PRO A 234 16.55 -9.20 -22.54
CA PRO A 234 15.64 -10.29 -22.85
C PRO A 234 14.25 -10.04 -22.21
N ALA A 235 13.16 -10.30 -22.93
CA ALA A 235 11.78 -10.04 -22.49
C ALA A 235 11.43 -10.66 -21.13
N TRP A 236 12.02 -11.83 -20.79
CA TRP A 236 11.82 -12.45 -19.48
C TRP A 236 12.34 -11.61 -18.32
N MET A 237 13.40 -10.80 -18.51
CA MET A 237 13.95 -9.94 -17.46
C MET A 237 12.97 -8.85 -17.05
N ALA A 238 12.33 -8.22 -18.03
CA ALA A 238 11.36 -7.17 -17.74
C ALA A 238 10.11 -7.73 -17.02
N ASN A 239 9.59 -8.88 -17.49
CA ASN A 239 8.32 -9.42 -17.04
C ASN A 239 8.45 -10.35 -15.79
N VAL A 240 9.36 -11.32 -15.86
CA VAL A 240 9.57 -12.28 -14.75
C VAL A 240 10.32 -11.64 -13.58
N GLY A 241 11.19 -10.68 -13.87
CA GLY A 241 11.93 -9.94 -12.85
C GLY A 241 11.00 -9.41 -11.76
N ILE A 242 9.99 -8.64 -12.13
CA ILE A 242 9.02 -8.05 -11.17
C ILE A 242 8.38 -9.14 -10.29
N SER A 243 7.98 -10.28 -10.86
CA SER A 243 7.32 -11.35 -10.13
C SER A 243 8.26 -12.04 -9.11
N VAL A 244 9.51 -12.27 -9.47
CA VAL A 244 10.51 -12.90 -8.59
C VAL A 244 10.87 -12.00 -7.41
N PHE A 245 10.91 -10.69 -7.61
CA PHE A 245 11.29 -9.74 -6.57
C PHE A 245 10.22 -9.51 -5.51
N VAL A 246 8.96 -9.82 -5.79
CA VAL A 246 7.87 -9.78 -4.81
C VAL A 246 8.06 -10.87 -3.73
N ILE A 247 8.69 -11.99 -4.05
CA ILE A 247 8.87 -13.14 -3.14
C ILE A 247 9.61 -12.75 -1.83
N PRO A 248 10.77 -12.08 -1.85
CA PRO A 248 11.43 -11.65 -0.62
C PRO A 248 10.57 -10.78 0.28
N MET A 249 9.78 -9.86 -0.28
CA MET A 249 8.89 -8.97 0.49
C MET A 249 7.83 -9.76 1.27
N ILE A 250 7.29 -10.83 0.70
CA ILE A 250 6.29 -11.68 1.36
C ILE A 250 6.88 -12.31 2.62
N PHE A 251 8.10 -12.84 2.55
CA PHE A 251 8.71 -13.56 3.67
C PHE A 251 9.40 -12.64 4.67
N MET A 252 9.95 -11.53 4.22
CA MET A 252 10.71 -10.62 5.09
C MET A 252 9.84 -9.70 5.95
N GLY A 253 8.57 -9.47 5.61
CA GLY A 253 7.73 -8.51 6.31
C GLY A 253 7.75 -8.65 7.84
N PRO A 254 7.44 -9.81 8.43
CA PRO A 254 7.42 -9.95 9.89
C PRO A 254 8.79 -9.86 10.56
N PHE A 255 9.85 -10.28 9.87
CA PHE A 255 11.24 -10.16 10.37
C PHE A 255 11.73 -8.72 10.21
N GLY A 256 11.54 -8.14 9.04
CA GLY A 256 11.87 -6.75 8.76
C GLY A 256 11.15 -5.79 9.69
N GLY A 257 9.86 -6.01 9.95
CA GLY A 257 9.10 -5.20 10.88
C GLY A 257 9.63 -5.21 12.31
N ARG A 258 10.09 -6.37 12.82
CA ARG A 258 10.76 -6.44 14.13
C ARG A 258 12.11 -5.72 14.11
N PHE A 259 12.86 -5.86 13.02
CA PHE A 259 14.14 -5.18 12.85
C PHE A 259 13.94 -3.67 12.84
N VAL A 260 12.99 -3.16 12.04
CA VAL A 260 12.61 -1.74 11.98
C VAL A 260 12.24 -1.20 13.36
N GLN A 261 11.44 -1.94 14.12
CA GLN A 261 11.03 -1.52 15.47
C GLN A 261 12.24 -1.41 16.42
N ARG A 262 13.24 -2.32 16.30
CA ARG A 262 14.44 -2.33 17.15
C ARG A 262 15.45 -1.24 16.83
N ILE A 263 15.72 -0.99 15.55
CA ILE A 263 16.71 0.04 15.13
C ILE A 263 16.17 1.46 15.18
N GLY A 264 14.85 1.59 15.21
CA GLY A 264 14.11 2.84 15.15
C GLY A 264 13.47 3.07 13.78
N PRO A 265 12.15 3.28 13.72
CA PRO A 265 11.41 3.32 12.46
C PRO A 265 11.81 4.51 11.57
N PHE A 266 12.10 5.68 12.13
CA PHE A 266 12.57 6.83 11.37
C PHE A 266 13.94 6.60 10.75
N ARG A 267 14.87 5.96 11.50
CA ARG A 267 16.17 5.57 10.94
C ARG A 267 16.03 4.54 9.85
N ALA A 268 15.21 3.51 10.07
CA ALA A 268 14.96 2.48 9.06
C ALA A 268 14.39 3.08 7.78
N GLY A 269 13.30 3.87 7.89
CA GLY A 269 12.67 4.53 6.75
C GLY A 269 13.62 5.52 6.05
N GLY A 270 14.29 6.38 6.82
CA GLY A 270 15.20 7.37 6.25
C GLY A 270 16.44 6.78 5.59
N THR A 271 17.11 5.80 6.23
CA THR A 271 18.25 5.10 5.60
C THR A 271 17.80 4.30 4.37
N GLY A 272 16.62 3.68 4.43
CA GLY A 272 16.03 3.02 3.28
C GLY A 272 15.81 3.97 2.10
N MET A 273 15.37 5.21 2.35
CA MET A 273 15.24 6.21 1.28
C MET A 273 16.59 6.66 0.71
N LEU A 274 17.65 6.71 1.53
CA LEU A 274 19.01 6.98 1.01
C LEU A 274 19.50 5.84 0.10
N VAL A 275 19.24 4.60 0.50
CA VAL A 275 19.55 3.42 -0.33
C VAL A 275 18.69 3.43 -1.61
N GLY A 276 17.39 3.72 -1.51
CA GLY A 276 16.50 3.87 -2.66
C GLY A 276 16.97 4.95 -3.63
N ALA A 277 17.39 6.10 -3.13
CA ALA A 277 17.98 7.18 -3.97
C ALA A 277 19.25 6.71 -4.68
N ALA A 278 20.12 5.96 -4.01
CA ALA A 278 21.30 5.36 -4.64
C ALA A 278 20.92 4.35 -5.73
N CYS A 279 19.88 3.52 -5.49
CA CYS A 279 19.34 2.62 -6.51
C CYS A 279 18.79 3.38 -7.71
N MET A 280 18.03 4.46 -7.50
CA MET A 280 17.53 5.32 -8.58
C MET A 280 18.67 5.93 -9.39
N CYS A 281 19.74 6.45 -8.75
CA CYS A 281 20.94 6.86 -9.46
C CYS A 281 21.53 5.71 -10.30
N GLY A 282 21.62 4.49 -9.72
CA GLY A 282 22.08 3.30 -10.43
C GLY A 282 21.26 3.03 -11.69
N TYR A 283 19.93 3.06 -11.62
CA TYR A 283 19.06 2.88 -12.78
C TYR A 283 19.24 3.95 -13.85
N GLY A 284 19.60 5.17 -13.45
CA GLY A 284 19.88 6.26 -14.38
C GLY A 284 21.21 6.12 -15.14
N VAL A 285 22.25 5.51 -14.54
CA VAL A 285 23.62 5.58 -15.07
C VAL A 285 24.25 4.22 -15.42
N LEU A 286 23.74 3.09 -14.88
CA LEU A 286 24.33 1.79 -15.14
C LEU A 286 24.15 1.35 -16.60
N PRO A 287 25.22 0.91 -17.28
CA PRO A 287 25.18 0.54 -18.68
C PRO A 287 24.71 -0.90 -18.94
N SER A 288 24.52 -1.70 -17.90
CA SER A 288 24.24 -3.14 -18.01
C SER A 288 22.91 -3.51 -17.35
N VAL A 289 22.05 -4.19 -18.09
CA VAL A 289 20.77 -4.74 -17.57
C VAL A 289 21.00 -5.72 -16.40
N TRP A 290 22.08 -6.49 -16.41
CA TRP A 290 22.42 -7.41 -15.33
C TRP A 290 22.77 -6.69 -14.02
N LEU A 291 23.53 -5.59 -14.12
CA LEU A 291 23.80 -4.74 -12.94
C LEU A 291 22.52 -4.10 -12.42
N MET A 292 21.63 -3.67 -13.31
CA MET A 292 20.31 -3.12 -12.92
C MET A 292 19.46 -4.18 -12.20
N MET A 293 19.48 -5.44 -12.64
CA MET A 293 18.79 -6.54 -11.96
C MET A 293 19.36 -6.78 -10.56
N LEU A 294 20.68 -6.71 -10.39
CA LEU A 294 21.31 -6.85 -9.06
C LEU A 294 20.90 -5.69 -8.14
N VAL A 295 20.91 -4.46 -8.64
CA VAL A 295 20.43 -3.28 -7.90
C VAL A 295 18.95 -3.44 -7.53
N PHE A 296 18.15 -3.96 -8.46
CA PHE A 296 16.72 -4.19 -8.21
C PHE A 296 16.48 -5.19 -7.07
N LEU A 297 17.25 -6.28 -7.00
CA LEU A 297 17.13 -7.24 -5.91
C LEU A 297 17.38 -6.59 -4.54
N LEU A 298 18.44 -5.76 -4.44
CA LEU A 298 18.72 -4.98 -3.23
C LEU A 298 17.63 -3.96 -2.93
N HIS A 299 17.12 -3.30 -3.97
CA HIS A 299 16.07 -2.30 -3.88
C HIS A 299 14.78 -2.86 -3.30
N THR A 300 14.31 -4.01 -3.78
CA THR A 300 13.09 -4.66 -3.31
C THR A 300 13.14 -5.03 -1.82
N VAL A 301 14.28 -5.58 -1.37
CA VAL A 301 14.48 -5.87 0.06
C VAL A 301 14.44 -4.58 0.88
N ASN A 302 15.10 -3.54 0.40
CA ASN A 302 15.09 -2.22 1.03
C ASN A 302 13.68 -1.62 1.14
N ASP A 303 12.87 -1.74 0.09
CA ASP A 303 11.52 -1.19 0.04
C ASP A 303 10.59 -1.84 1.07
N GLY A 304 10.67 -3.15 1.24
CA GLY A 304 9.93 -3.85 2.28
C GLY A 304 10.22 -3.33 3.69
N LEU A 305 11.48 -3.00 3.97
CA LEU A 305 11.89 -2.38 5.24
C LEU A 305 11.40 -0.93 5.35
N THR A 306 11.46 -0.18 4.25
CA THR A 306 11.11 1.25 4.23
C THR A 306 9.61 1.47 4.36
N VAL A 307 8.79 0.70 3.63
CA VAL A 307 7.31 0.71 3.78
C VAL A 307 6.93 0.44 5.22
N THR A 308 7.50 -0.61 5.81
CA THR A 308 7.25 -0.95 7.21
C THR A 308 7.75 0.16 8.14
N GLY A 309 8.89 0.77 7.84
CA GLY A 309 9.46 1.90 8.58
C GLY A 309 8.54 3.11 8.63
N ALA A 310 8.00 3.54 7.49
CA ALA A 310 7.05 4.65 7.38
C ALA A 310 5.76 4.36 8.18
N GLY A 311 5.21 3.14 8.04
CA GLY A 311 4.03 2.71 8.78
C GLY A 311 4.23 2.71 10.30
N VAL A 312 5.35 2.16 10.77
CA VAL A 312 5.70 2.11 12.21
C VAL A 312 6.01 3.52 12.74
N ALA A 313 6.74 4.37 11.99
CA ALA A 313 7.04 5.74 12.38
C ALA A 313 5.75 6.55 12.57
N THR A 314 4.83 6.47 11.63
CA THR A 314 3.53 7.14 11.69
C THR A 314 2.69 6.61 12.85
N ALA A 315 2.53 5.28 12.99
CA ALA A 315 1.72 4.67 14.02
C ALA A 315 2.24 4.95 15.43
N SER A 316 3.56 4.90 15.63
CA SER A 316 4.17 5.13 16.94
C SER A 316 4.20 6.59 17.38
N SER A 317 4.00 7.51 16.43
CA SER A 317 3.97 8.95 16.69
C SER A 317 2.57 9.51 16.83
N ALA A 318 1.56 8.78 16.35
CA ALA A 318 0.15 9.14 16.48
C ALA A 318 -0.44 8.58 17.78
N PRO A 319 -1.41 9.30 18.42
CA PRO A 319 -2.16 8.77 19.54
C PRO A 319 -2.83 7.43 19.21
N LEU A 320 -2.96 6.54 20.20
CA LEU A 320 -3.51 5.20 20.00
C LEU A 320 -4.96 5.24 19.51
N GLU A 321 -5.72 6.23 19.96
CA GLU A 321 -7.11 6.49 19.57
C GLU A 321 -7.26 7.09 18.16
N ARG A 322 -6.15 7.50 17.51
CA ARG A 322 -6.11 8.12 16.18
C ARG A 322 -5.44 7.25 15.10
N GLN A 323 -5.33 5.96 15.33
CA GLN A 323 -4.57 5.06 14.45
C GLN A 323 -5.20 4.86 13.06
N ALA A 324 -6.52 4.83 12.94
CA ALA A 324 -7.16 4.73 11.62
C ALA A 324 -6.92 6.01 10.80
N GLY A 325 -7.06 7.17 11.44
CA GLY A 325 -6.75 8.45 10.82
C GLY A 325 -5.30 8.56 10.38
N ALA A 326 -4.36 8.16 11.24
CA ALA A 326 -2.93 8.20 10.94
C ALA A 326 -2.54 7.25 9.79
N GLN A 327 -3.06 6.02 9.79
CA GLN A 327 -2.80 5.05 8.72
C GLN A 327 -3.53 5.41 7.42
N GLY A 328 -4.72 6.01 7.52
CA GLY A 328 -5.46 6.53 6.37
C GLY A 328 -4.76 7.75 5.75
N LEU A 329 -4.23 8.65 6.58
CA LEU A 329 -3.43 9.79 6.11
C LEU A 329 -2.16 9.32 5.39
N LEU A 330 -1.40 8.40 6.00
CA LEU A 330 -0.21 7.81 5.39
C LEU A 330 -0.56 7.16 4.04
N GLY A 331 -1.47 6.17 4.02
CA GLY A 331 -1.80 5.43 2.80
C GLY A 331 -2.44 6.30 1.72
N GLY A 332 -3.24 7.31 2.10
CA GLY A 332 -3.79 8.28 1.17
C GLY A 332 -2.70 9.11 0.50
N MET A 333 -1.78 9.67 1.29
CA MET A 333 -0.66 10.46 0.76
C MET A 333 0.32 9.62 -0.07
N GLU A 334 0.57 8.37 0.31
CA GLU A 334 1.32 7.39 -0.48
C GLU A 334 0.65 7.15 -1.84
N THR A 335 -0.65 6.88 -1.84
CA THR A 335 -1.44 6.66 -3.07
C THR A 335 -1.39 7.87 -4.00
N LEU A 336 -1.54 9.07 -3.45
CA LEU A 336 -1.48 10.32 -4.22
C LEU A 336 -0.09 10.53 -4.81
N ALA A 337 0.96 10.37 -4.01
CA ALA A 337 2.35 10.57 -4.44
C ALA A 337 2.74 9.59 -5.55
N GLY A 338 2.41 8.30 -5.40
CA GLY A 338 2.68 7.29 -6.40
C GLY A 338 1.93 7.54 -7.71
N GLY A 339 0.64 7.90 -7.63
CA GLY A 339 -0.18 8.21 -8.80
C GLY A 339 0.31 9.43 -9.56
N LEU A 340 0.67 10.52 -8.87
CA LEU A 340 1.26 11.71 -9.50
C LEU A 340 2.61 11.40 -10.14
N ALA A 341 3.48 10.68 -9.44
CA ALA A 341 4.78 10.30 -9.95
C ALA A 341 4.66 9.42 -11.20
N ALA A 342 3.81 8.42 -11.19
CA ALA A 342 3.54 7.57 -12.34
C ALA A 342 3.03 8.35 -13.55
N SER A 343 2.14 9.33 -13.33
CA SER A 343 1.61 10.19 -14.40
C SER A 343 2.67 11.08 -15.05
N LEU A 344 3.71 11.45 -14.31
CA LEU A 344 4.79 12.31 -14.79
C LEU A 344 5.98 11.52 -15.35
N ALA A 345 6.09 10.24 -15.03
CA ALA A 345 7.23 9.40 -15.35
C ALA A 345 7.52 9.33 -16.85
N GLY A 346 6.50 8.99 -17.66
CA GLY A 346 6.64 8.90 -19.13
C GLY A 346 7.09 10.21 -19.75
N VAL A 347 6.41 11.31 -19.41
CA VAL A 347 6.75 12.64 -19.93
C VAL A 347 8.17 13.05 -19.56
N SER A 348 8.59 12.76 -18.31
CA SER A 348 9.95 13.04 -17.88
C SER A 348 10.98 12.23 -18.64
N TYR A 349 10.69 10.94 -18.86
CA TYR A 349 11.57 10.04 -19.58
C TYR A 349 11.73 10.42 -21.06
N GLU A 350 10.61 10.70 -21.73
CA GLU A 350 10.60 11.13 -23.16
C GLU A 350 11.31 12.48 -23.36
N THR A 351 11.13 13.42 -22.41
CA THR A 351 11.66 14.78 -22.56
C THR A 351 13.14 14.89 -22.16
N PHE A 352 13.53 14.25 -21.07
CA PHE A 352 14.84 14.43 -20.44
C PHE A 352 15.73 13.18 -20.49
N GLY A 353 15.17 12.05 -20.92
CA GLY A 353 15.87 10.77 -20.99
C GLY A 353 16.06 10.09 -19.63
N ARG A 354 16.59 8.86 -19.69
CA ARG A 354 16.75 7.95 -18.55
C ARG A 354 17.51 8.56 -17.39
N THR A 355 18.71 9.09 -17.67
CA THR A 355 19.62 9.59 -16.63
C THR A 355 18.99 10.73 -15.85
N VAL A 356 18.45 11.74 -16.53
CA VAL A 356 17.88 12.91 -15.87
C VAL A 356 16.64 12.53 -15.06
N THR A 357 15.79 11.65 -15.57
CA THR A 357 14.58 11.20 -14.87
C THR A 357 14.91 10.46 -13.58
N PHE A 358 15.81 9.47 -13.63
CA PHE A 358 16.12 8.66 -12.46
C PHE A 358 17.01 9.40 -11.45
N VAL A 359 18.02 10.12 -11.91
CA VAL A 359 18.89 10.93 -11.02
C VAL A 359 18.13 12.12 -10.44
N GLY A 360 17.28 12.77 -11.23
CA GLY A 360 16.38 13.82 -10.74
C GLY A 360 15.44 13.33 -9.65
N THR A 361 14.87 12.12 -9.83
CA THR A 361 14.08 11.44 -8.80
C THR A 361 14.91 11.24 -7.51
N ALA A 362 16.14 10.76 -7.62
CA ALA A 362 17.03 10.59 -6.46
C ALA A 362 17.31 11.91 -5.73
N VAL A 363 17.52 13.00 -6.45
CA VAL A 363 17.71 14.34 -5.85
C VAL A 363 16.46 14.80 -5.10
N ILE A 364 15.27 14.60 -5.67
CA ILE A 364 14.01 14.92 -5.00
C ILE A 364 13.86 14.08 -3.73
N MET A 365 14.15 12.76 -3.79
CA MET A 365 14.12 11.88 -2.63
C MET A 365 15.06 12.36 -1.51
N LEU A 366 16.28 12.77 -1.84
CA LEU A 366 17.24 13.30 -0.87
C LEU A 366 16.73 14.59 -0.20
N ALA A 367 16.08 15.47 -0.95
CA ALA A 367 15.46 16.67 -0.39
C ALA A 367 14.30 16.32 0.56
N LEU A 368 13.42 15.40 0.15
CA LEU A 368 12.27 14.98 0.97
C LEU A 368 12.71 14.22 2.24
N VAL A 369 13.71 13.34 2.16
CA VAL A 369 14.22 12.63 3.34
C VAL A 369 14.95 13.58 4.30
N THR A 370 15.62 14.60 3.77
CA THR A 370 16.23 15.64 4.60
C THR A 370 15.15 16.44 5.34
N ALA A 371 14.07 16.80 4.67
CA ALA A 371 12.91 17.43 5.30
C ALA A 371 12.27 16.53 6.36
N ALA A 372 12.11 15.24 6.06
CA ALA A 372 11.61 14.27 7.04
C ALA A 372 12.53 14.15 8.26
N ARG A 373 13.84 14.18 8.07
CA ARG A 373 14.83 14.17 9.16
C ARG A 373 14.72 15.39 10.07
N VAL A 374 14.54 16.57 9.47
CA VAL A 374 14.35 17.82 10.21
C VAL A 374 13.05 17.78 11.00
N LEU A 375 11.94 17.35 10.39
CA LEU A 375 10.64 17.23 11.05
C LEU A 375 10.67 16.23 12.21
N ALA A 376 11.34 15.09 12.05
CA ALA A 376 11.42 14.09 13.12
C ALA A 376 12.15 14.58 14.36
N GLY A 377 13.12 15.47 14.23
CA GLY A 377 13.91 15.97 15.35
C GLY A 377 14.49 14.83 16.19
N ASP A 378 14.25 14.86 17.50
CA ASP A 378 14.69 13.84 18.45
C ASP A 378 14.01 12.46 18.22
N ALA A 379 12.83 12.43 17.61
CA ALA A 379 12.15 11.18 17.29
C ALA A 379 12.94 10.30 16.31
N TRP A 380 13.80 10.90 15.47
CA TRP A 380 14.68 10.17 14.55
C TRP A 380 15.59 9.14 15.22
N GLY A 381 16.02 9.45 16.44
CA GLY A 381 16.92 8.60 17.22
C GLY A 381 16.23 7.55 18.08
N ARG A 382 14.92 7.63 18.24
CA ARG A 382 14.17 6.74 19.15
C ARG A 382 14.22 5.30 18.66
N ARG A 383 14.50 4.39 19.59
CA ARG A 383 14.48 2.94 19.43
C ARG A 383 13.38 2.36 20.30
N ASP A 384 12.96 1.16 19.98
CA ASP A 384 12.00 0.39 20.79
C ASP A 384 10.65 1.13 20.97
N VAL A 385 10.06 1.54 19.86
CA VAL A 385 8.89 2.40 19.81
C VAL A 385 7.62 1.56 19.90
N ARG A 386 6.77 1.86 20.88
CA ARG A 386 5.41 1.32 21.04
C ARG A 386 4.40 2.36 20.55
N ALA A 387 3.21 1.93 20.18
CA ALA A 387 2.14 2.89 19.92
C ALA A 387 1.87 3.73 21.17
N GLN A 388 1.90 5.05 21.06
CA GLN A 388 1.71 5.96 22.18
C GLN A 388 0.26 5.86 22.70
N GLY A 389 0.09 5.60 23.99
CA GLY A 389 -1.21 5.49 24.66
C GLY A 389 -1.26 4.51 25.83
N ALA A 390 -0.25 3.64 25.98
CA ALA A 390 -0.24 2.63 27.07
C ALA A 390 0.35 3.12 28.39
N ILE A 391 0.73 4.39 28.53
CA ILE A 391 1.40 4.90 29.75
C ILE A 391 0.43 5.64 30.70
N GLY A 392 -0.84 5.79 30.34
CA GLY A 392 -1.79 6.59 31.11
C GLY A 392 -2.95 5.87 31.79
N ALA A 393 -3.06 4.55 31.72
CA ALA A 393 -4.19 3.85 32.32
C ALA A 393 -3.83 2.46 32.82
N MET A 394 -3.19 2.39 33.98
CA MET A 394 -3.45 1.34 34.97
C MET A 394 -3.20 1.92 36.38
N PRO A 395 -4.20 1.98 37.23
CA PRO A 395 -3.97 1.72 38.62
C PRO A 395 -3.90 0.21 38.84
#